data_cc4adec618420f08b2ea1cd3688004d8
#
_entry.id   cc4adec618420f08b2ea1cd3688004d8
#
_cell.length_a   1.000
_cell.length_b   1.000
_cell.length_c   1.000
_cell.angle_alpha   90.00
_cell.angle_beta   90.00
_cell.angle_gamma   90.00
#
_symmetry.space_group_name_H-M   'P 1'
#
loop_
_entity.id
_entity.type
_entity.pdbx_description
1 polymer ?
#
loop_
_entity_poly.entity_id
_entity_poly.type
_entity_poly.pdbx_seq_one_letter_code
_entity_poly.pdbx_strand_id
1 'polypeptide(L)'
;METEYTPTAMMDRESRSNRYYRNAVERHWDPGEIDLERDVENLLEFIEASESYDRESWYGTLNGIAKFGAGEDAVTEDLAPLGAVLDDIDDQLFLTTQLYEEAKHADFFDRYWREVVWTVEDELGWERSNPRHERWFNDPYIELFDRNRKAQFRLLEEDTPENRARAYCHYHLTVEGILAQTGYYGMQTSYGGEFDELPHLPGLVRGFTKIRSDEGRHVGFGMNQLKKLIAGGVDPAIIEETVEELLPLVQGITEDERFQPDDPDERVGLEDGRLAAYAVDKHTDRMQQITDATADIPDVDELVQLEGDD
;
A
#
# COMPACT_ATOMS: atom_id res chain seq x y z
N MET A 1 -19.79 -20.91 -22.26
CA MET A 1 -18.91 -22.09 -22.27
C MET A 1 -19.22 -22.87 -21.02
N GLU A 2 -19.75 -24.10 -21.14
CA GLU A 2 -19.85 -24.98 -19.96
C GLU A 2 -18.44 -25.41 -19.62
N THR A 3 -17.86 -24.84 -18.58
CA THR A 3 -16.62 -25.35 -17.99
C THR A 3 -16.94 -26.63 -17.26
N GLU A 4 -16.54 -27.76 -17.86
CA GLU A 4 -16.63 -29.06 -17.19
C GLU A 4 -15.73 -29.00 -15.95
N TYR A 5 -16.32 -29.17 -14.75
CA TYR A 5 -15.56 -29.19 -13.50
C TYR A 5 -14.55 -30.34 -13.52
N THR A 6 -13.29 -30.01 -13.51
CA THR A 6 -12.20 -31.00 -13.39
C THR A 6 -11.58 -30.85 -12.01
N PRO A 7 -11.48 -31.93 -11.20
CA PRO A 7 -10.77 -31.86 -9.93
C PRO A 7 -9.33 -31.38 -10.14
N THR A 8 -8.93 -30.39 -9.37
CA THR A 8 -7.62 -29.75 -9.48
C THR A 8 -6.48 -30.71 -9.12
N ALA A 9 -5.29 -30.42 -9.61
CA ALA A 9 -4.06 -31.07 -9.20
C ALA A 9 -3.80 -30.90 -7.70
N MET A 10 -2.93 -31.73 -7.13
CA MET A 10 -2.45 -31.52 -5.76
C MET A 10 -1.64 -30.23 -5.67
N MET A 11 -1.73 -29.55 -4.52
CA MET A 11 -0.91 -28.38 -4.22
C MET A 11 0.58 -28.71 -4.29
N ASP A 12 1.37 -27.82 -4.85
CA ASP A 12 2.83 -27.85 -4.77
C ASP A 12 3.29 -27.05 -3.55
N ARG A 13 3.59 -27.76 -2.46
CA ARG A 13 4.00 -27.12 -1.20
C ARG A 13 5.34 -26.43 -1.26
N GLU A 14 6.14 -26.67 -2.30
CA GLU A 14 7.43 -26.03 -2.55
C GLU A 14 7.29 -24.81 -3.47
N SER A 15 6.10 -24.62 -4.06
CA SER A 15 5.85 -23.41 -4.87
C SER A 15 6.00 -22.14 -4.05
N ARG A 16 6.44 -21.05 -4.69
CA ARG A 16 6.59 -19.75 -4.00
C ARG A 16 5.24 -19.25 -3.49
N SER A 17 4.18 -19.37 -4.28
CA SER A 17 2.83 -18.97 -3.91
C SER A 17 2.30 -19.74 -2.69
N ASN A 18 2.58 -21.06 -2.59
CA ASN A 18 2.21 -21.84 -1.41
C ASN A 18 3.00 -21.39 -0.16
N ARG A 19 4.29 -21.06 -0.31
CA ARG A 19 5.08 -20.51 0.79
C ARG A 19 4.54 -19.16 1.27
N TYR A 20 4.14 -18.26 0.36
CA TYR A 20 3.50 -16.99 0.72
C TYR A 20 2.16 -17.22 1.45
N TYR A 21 1.32 -18.10 0.92
CA TYR A 21 0.09 -18.52 1.61
C TYR A 21 0.36 -19.01 3.04
N ARG A 22 1.33 -19.89 3.22
CA ARG A 22 1.70 -20.43 4.54
C ARG A 22 2.22 -19.34 5.47
N ASN A 23 3.04 -18.43 4.97
CA ASN A 23 3.56 -17.30 5.72
C ASN A 23 2.43 -16.36 6.17
N ALA A 24 1.44 -16.09 5.31
CA ALA A 24 0.25 -15.30 5.64
C ALA A 24 -0.56 -15.94 6.80
N VAL A 25 -0.77 -17.25 6.75
CA VAL A 25 -1.46 -18.00 7.82
C VAL A 25 -0.69 -17.93 9.16
N GLU A 26 0.63 -18.03 9.11
CA GLU A 26 1.49 -18.05 10.29
C GLU A 26 1.66 -16.65 10.93
N ARG A 27 1.64 -15.60 10.12
CA ARG A 27 1.81 -14.20 10.57
C ARG A 27 0.49 -13.44 10.73
N HIS A 28 -0.63 -14.15 10.79
CA HIS A 28 -1.93 -13.53 11.01
C HIS A 28 -1.95 -12.58 12.21
N TRP A 29 -2.62 -11.47 12.06
CA TRP A 29 -2.86 -10.48 13.12
C TRP A 29 -4.30 -9.94 13.04
N ASP A 30 -4.81 -9.46 14.17
CA ASP A 30 -6.15 -8.87 14.28
C ASP A 30 -6.02 -7.36 14.46
N PRO A 31 -6.62 -6.53 13.56
CA PRO A 31 -6.65 -5.07 13.74
C PRO A 31 -7.21 -4.64 15.10
N GLY A 32 -8.17 -5.40 15.65
CA GLY A 32 -8.77 -5.15 16.95
C GLY A 32 -7.82 -5.27 18.15
N GLU A 33 -6.66 -5.92 18.00
CA GLU A 33 -5.65 -6.08 19.04
C GLU A 33 -4.64 -4.92 19.11
N ILE A 34 -4.67 -3.97 18.15
CA ILE A 34 -3.78 -2.81 18.18
C ILE A 34 -4.34 -1.79 19.16
N ASP A 35 -3.55 -1.45 20.17
CA ASP A 35 -3.88 -0.41 21.13
C ASP A 35 -3.75 0.97 20.49
N LEU A 36 -4.84 1.75 20.48
CA LEU A 36 -4.94 3.09 19.91
C LEU A 36 -5.17 4.19 20.97
N GLU A 37 -5.36 3.83 22.24
CA GLU A 37 -5.63 4.80 23.30
C GLU A 37 -4.47 5.80 23.44
N ARG A 38 -3.24 5.30 23.31
CA ARG A 38 -2.04 6.13 23.42
C ARG A 38 -1.92 7.18 22.32
N ASP A 39 -2.41 6.89 21.11
CA ASP A 39 -2.40 7.84 20.00
C ASP A 39 -3.35 9.02 20.27
N VAL A 40 -4.51 8.76 20.88
CA VAL A 40 -5.44 9.81 21.30
C VAL A 40 -4.81 10.70 22.35
N GLU A 41 -4.21 10.11 23.41
CA GLU A 41 -3.54 10.86 24.47
C GLU A 41 -2.42 11.75 23.90
N ASN A 42 -1.53 11.18 23.10
CA ASN A 42 -0.40 11.89 22.53
C ASN A 42 -0.84 13.01 21.58
N LEU A 43 -1.89 12.80 20.78
CA LEU A 43 -2.44 13.84 19.90
C LEU A 43 -3.02 15.01 20.69
N LEU A 44 -3.82 14.73 21.73
CA LEU A 44 -4.41 15.78 22.56
C LEU A 44 -3.32 16.57 23.29
N GLU A 45 -2.34 15.89 23.90
CA GLU A 45 -1.21 16.54 24.59
C GLU A 45 -0.38 17.38 23.59
N PHE A 46 -0.12 16.87 22.39
CA PHE A 46 0.64 17.57 21.37
C PHE A 46 -0.08 18.84 20.88
N ILE A 47 -1.37 18.73 20.56
CA ILE A 47 -2.19 19.85 20.08
C ILE A 47 -2.33 20.93 21.17
N GLU A 48 -2.52 20.53 22.43
CA GLU A 48 -2.60 21.48 23.55
C GLU A 48 -1.28 22.22 23.81
N ALA A 49 -0.14 21.51 23.63
CA ALA A 49 1.19 22.10 23.84
C ALA A 49 1.66 23.00 22.68
N SER A 50 1.12 22.84 21.50
CA SER A 50 1.54 23.57 20.29
C SER A 50 0.66 24.78 20.05
N GLU A 51 1.23 26.01 20.12
CA GLU A 51 0.51 27.25 19.82
C GLU A 51 0.19 27.40 18.30
N SER A 52 0.88 26.66 17.43
CA SER A 52 0.78 26.76 15.97
C SER A 52 0.00 25.63 15.32
N TYR A 53 -0.27 24.54 16.04
CA TYR A 53 -0.97 23.38 15.49
C TYR A 53 -2.49 23.61 15.51
N ASP A 54 -3.01 24.02 14.38
CA ASP A 54 -4.42 24.30 14.18
C ASP A 54 -5.15 23.21 13.37
N ARG A 55 -6.37 23.50 12.96
CA ARG A 55 -7.17 22.58 12.18
C ARG A 55 -6.63 22.32 10.76
N GLU A 56 -5.87 23.23 10.18
CA GLU A 56 -5.24 23.03 8.87
C GLU A 56 -4.05 22.09 9.00
N SER A 57 -3.24 22.25 10.05
CA SER A 57 -2.18 21.30 10.41
C SER A 57 -2.75 19.89 10.66
N TRP A 58 -3.90 19.80 11.36
CA TRP A 58 -4.63 18.57 11.56
C TRP A 58 -5.00 17.89 10.24
N TYR A 59 -5.46 18.64 9.23
CA TYR A 59 -5.75 18.08 7.91
C TYR A 59 -4.50 17.54 7.21
N GLY A 60 -3.34 18.10 7.44
CA GLY A 60 -2.06 17.54 6.99
C GLY A 60 -1.83 16.12 7.52
N THR A 61 -2.03 15.91 8.85
CA THR A 61 -1.96 14.61 9.48
C THR A 61 -2.99 13.63 8.90
N LEU A 62 -4.23 14.08 8.70
CA LEU A 62 -5.31 13.24 8.20
C LEU A 62 -5.15 12.85 6.72
N ASN A 63 -4.49 13.66 5.91
CA ASN A 63 -4.37 13.42 4.47
C ASN A 63 -3.72 12.06 4.15
N GLY A 64 -2.61 11.74 4.81
CA GLY A 64 -1.95 10.45 4.64
C GLY A 64 -2.85 9.29 5.06
N ILE A 65 -3.46 9.37 6.24
CA ILE A 65 -4.35 8.32 6.79
C ILE A 65 -5.56 8.09 5.87
N ALA A 66 -6.16 9.18 5.35
CA ALA A 66 -7.30 9.11 4.43
C ALA A 66 -6.93 8.45 3.09
N LYS A 67 -5.75 8.78 2.53
CA LYS A 67 -5.26 8.17 1.29
C LYS A 67 -5.02 6.68 1.45
N PHE A 68 -4.42 6.24 2.56
CA PHE A 68 -4.25 4.82 2.86
C PHE A 68 -5.59 4.11 2.99
N GLY A 69 -6.48 4.58 3.87
CA GLY A 69 -7.78 3.93 4.08
C GLY A 69 -8.61 3.82 2.80
N ALA A 70 -8.58 4.84 1.93
CA ALA A 70 -9.28 4.79 0.65
C ALA A 70 -8.59 3.86 -0.37
N GLY A 71 -7.26 3.74 -0.31
CA GLY A 71 -6.49 2.79 -1.10
C GLY A 71 -6.88 1.35 -0.77
N GLU A 72 -6.88 0.98 0.51
CA GLU A 72 -7.25 -0.37 0.99
C GLU A 72 -8.70 -0.74 0.63
N ASP A 73 -9.63 0.22 0.75
CA ASP A 73 -11.01 0.03 0.27
C ASP A 73 -11.06 -0.30 -1.23
N ALA A 74 -10.31 0.47 -2.05
CA ALA A 74 -10.31 0.32 -3.51
C ALA A 74 -9.70 -1.03 -3.93
N VAL A 75 -8.56 -1.42 -3.36
CA VAL A 75 -7.86 -2.65 -3.74
C VAL A 75 -8.60 -3.91 -3.29
N THR A 76 -9.29 -3.88 -2.15
CA THR A 76 -10.17 -4.97 -1.72
C THR A 76 -11.23 -5.29 -2.79
N GLU A 77 -11.78 -4.28 -3.47
CA GLU A 77 -12.74 -4.47 -4.57
C GLU A 77 -12.05 -4.87 -5.89
N ASP A 78 -10.94 -4.21 -6.22
CA ASP A 78 -10.36 -4.26 -7.56
C ASP A 78 -9.55 -5.52 -7.86
N LEU A 79 -9.10 -6.29 -6.86
CA LEU A 79 -8.35 -7.53 -7.05
C LEU A 79 -9.20 -8.75 -7.44
N ALA A 80 -10.50 -8.71 -7.24
CA ALA A 80 -11.38 -9.84 -7.52
C ALA A 80 -11.27 -10.38 -8.98
N PRO A 81 -11.14 -9.55 -10.03
CA PRO A 81 -10.94 -10.01 -11.39
C PRO A 81 -9.70 -10.88 -11.59
N LEU A 82 -8.60 -10.57 -10.90
CA LEU A 82 -7.38 -11.37 -10.98
C LEU A 82 -7.62 -12.81 -10.51
N GLY A 83 -8.39 -12.99 -9.43
CA GLY A 83 -8.77 -14.31 -8.93
C GLY A 83 -9.59 -15.14 -9.91
N ALA A 84 -10.34 -14.48 -10.79
CA ALA A 84 -11.16 -15.17 -11.79
C ALA A 84 -10.35 -15.78 -12.95
N VAL A 85 -9.12 -15.30 -13.16
CA VAL A 85 -8.25 -15.72 -14.29
C VAL A 85 -7.04 -16.55 -13.86
N LEU A 86 -6.85 -16.79 -12.56
CA LEU A 86 -5.80 -17.68 -12.07
C LEU A 86 -6.22 -19.14 -12.21
N ASP A 87 -5.38 -19.95 -12.86
CA ASP A 87 -5.62 -21.38 -13.10
C ASP A 87 -4.94 -22.27 -12.04
N ASP A 88 -3.83 -21.80 -11.44
CA ASP A 88 -3.06 -22.57 -10.47
C ASP A 88 -3.67 -22.46 -9.07
N ILE A 89 -3.84 -23.60 -8.39
CA ILE A 89 -4.47 -23.64 -7.05
C ILE A 89 -3.61 -22.93 -6.00
N ASP A 90 -2.29 -22.99 -6.09
CA ASP A 90 -1.42 -22.34 -5.11
C ASP A 90 -1.45 -20.83 -5.27
N ASP A 91 -1.53 -20.34 -6.53
CA ASP A 91 -1.72 -18.92 -6.83
C ASP A 91 -3.10 -18.42 -6.33
N GLN A 92 -4.18 -19.23 -6.49
CA GLN A 92 -5.52 -18.90 -5.97
C GLN A 92 -5.58 -18.88 -4.45
N LEU A 93 -4.91 -19.81 -3.77
CA LEU A 93 -4.83 -19.83 -2.30
C LEU A 93 -4.14 -18.57 -1.78
N PHE A 94 -3.02 -18.19 -2.40
CA PHE A 94 -2.32 -16.97 -1.99
C PHE A 94 -3.18 -15.73 -2.22
N LEU A 95 -3.77 -15.57 -3.41
CA LEU A 95 -4.62 -14.41 -3.69
C LEU A 95 -5.82 -14.31 -2.73
N THR A 96 -6.37 -15.46 -2.28
CA THR A 96 -7.44 -15.46 -1.28
C THR A 96 -6.97 -14.91 0.06
N THR A 97 -5.73 -15.23 0.48
CA THR A 97 -5.16 -14.62 1.69
C THR A 97 -4.86 -13.15 1.51
N GLN A 98 -4.38 -12.74 0.35
CA GLN A 98 -4.17 -11.33 0.02
C GLN A 98 -5.46 -10.53 0.14
N LEU A 99 -6.56 -10.97 -0.50
CA LEU A 99 -7.88 -10.31 -0.37
C LEU A 99 -8.35 -10.21 1.09
N TYR A 100 -8.07 -11.21 1.90
CA TYR A 100 -8.36 -11.16 3.34
C TYR A 100 -7.45 -10.16 4.07
N GLU A 101 -6.18 -10.05 3.68
CA GLU A 101 -5.23 -9.11 4.27
C GLU A 101 -5.60 -7.66 3.93
N GLU A 102 -6.01 -7.36 2.68
CA GLU A 102 -6.53 -6.04 2.31
C GLU A 102 -7.77 -5.64 3.13
N ALA A 103 -8.68 -6.60 3.36
CA ALA A 103 -9.84 -6.34 4.21
C ALA A 103 -9.46 -6.04 5.67
N LYS A 104 -8.39 -6.65 6.23
CA LYS A 104 -7.85 -6.28 7.55
C LYS A 104 -7.26 -4.88 7.55
N HIS A 105 -6.56 -4.51 6.48
CA HIS A 105 -5.97 -3.17 6.36
C HIS A 105 -7.07 -2.11 6.32
N ALA A 106 -8.11 -2.30 5.52
CA ALA A 106 -9.26 -1.41 5.48
C ALA A 106 -9.96 -1.29 6.85
N ASP A 107 -10.14 -2.41 7.58
CA ASP A 107 -10.70 -2.43 8.94
C ASP A 107 -9.83 -1.64 9.92
N PHE A 108 -8.50 -1.77 9.85
CA PHE A 108 -7.58 -0.99 10.67
C PHE A 108 -7.74 0.52 10.46
N PHE A 109 -7.83 0.99 9.21
CA PHE A 109 -7.99 2.42 8.93
C PHE A 109 -9.38 2.94 9.30
N ASP A 110 -10.47 2.19 9.10
CA ASP A 110 -11.81 2.56 9.57
C ASP A 110 -11.83 2.66 11.10
N ARG A 111 -11.22 1.69 11.79
CA ARG A 111 -11.10 1.69 13.24
C ARG A 111 -10.27 2.88 13.74
N TYR A 112 -9.10 3.14 13.13
CA TYR A 112 -8.25 4.28 13.48
C TYR A 112 -9.00 5.61 13.34
N TRP A 113 -9.75 5.77 12.25
CA TRP A 113 -10.53 6.98 12.03
C TRP A 113 -11.63 7.17 13.09
N ARG A 114 -12.30 6.11 13.50
CA ARG A 114 -13.39 6.18 14.50
C ARG A 114 -12.87 6.36 15.91
N GLU A 115 -11.86 5.60 16.29
CA GLU A 115 -11.38 5.52 17.66
C GLU A 115 -10.37 6.63 17.99
N VAL A 116 -9.57 7.07 17.03
CA VAL A 116 -8.57 8.11 17.23
C VAL A 116 -9.04 9.46 16.67
N VAL A 117 -9.25 9.55 15.36
CA VAL A 117 -9.53 10.83 14.70
C VAL A 117 -10.80 11.48 15.24
N TRP A 118 -11.92 10.77 15.26
CA TRP A 118 -13.17 11.34 15.77
C TRP A 118 -13.14 11.60 17.27
N THR A 119 -12.41 10.80 18.04
CA THR A 119 -12.26 11.06 19.49
C THR A 119 -11.50 12.35 19.73
N VAL A 120 -10.38 12.56 19.04
CA VAL A 120 -9.62 13.81 19.15
C VAL A 120 -10.46 15.02 18.71
N GLU A 121 -11.17 14.91 17.58
CA GLU A 121 -12.04 15.98 17.09
C GLU A 121 -13.18 16.32 18.06
N ASP A 122 -13.81 15.32 18.69
CA ASP A 122 -14.86 15.52 19.67
C ASP A 122 -14.32 16.22 20.94
N GLU A 123 -13.16 15.81 21.48
CA GLU A 123 -12.53 16.41 22.65
C GLU A 123 -12.13 17.87 22.41
N LEU A 124 -11.71 18.19 21.20
CA LEU A 124 -11.36 19.56 20.80
C LEU A 124 -12.58 20.40 20.38
N GLY A 125 -13.77 19.83 20.35
CA GLY A 125 -14.99 20.49 19.89
C GLY A 125 -14.98 20.80 18.39
N TRP A 126 -14.22 20.05 17.61
CA TRP A 126 -14.18 20.16 16.17
C TRP A 126 -15.29 19.33 15.50
N GLU A 127 -15.70 19.76 14.29
CA GLU A 127 -16.59 18.94 13.47
C GLU A 127 -15.84 17.68 12.98
N ARG A 128 -16.50 16.53 13.07
CA ARG A 128 -15.91 15.26 12.63
C ARG A 128 -15.59 15.27 11.15
N SER A 129 -14.36 14.95 10.82
CA SER A 129 -13.90 14.81 9.45
C SER A 129 -14.46 13.54 8.80
N ASN A 130 -14.74 13.61 7.49
CA ASN A 130 -15.14 12.45 6.70
C ASN A 130 -13.91 11.88 5.98
N PRO A 131 -13.51 10.60 6.21
CA PRO A 131 -12.35 9.98 5.55
C PRO A 131 -12.50 9.89 4.02
N ARG A 132 -13.74 9.93 3.51
CA ARG A 132 -14.03 9.84 2.07
C ARG A 132 -14.33 11.20 1.42
N HIS A 133 -13.97 12.30 2.09
CA HIS A 133 -14.16 13.62 1.50
C HIS A 133 -13.16 13.86 0.37
N GLU A 134 -13.63 14.40 -0.77
CA GLU A 134 -12.82 14.65 -1.97
C GLU A 134 -11.54 15.48 -1.74
N ARG A 135 -11.52 16.32 -0.67
CA ARG A 135 -10.35 17.11 -0.32
C ARG A 135 -9.06 16.31 -0.12
N TRP A 136 -9.17 15.03 0.28
CA TRP A 136 -8.01 14.19 0.56
C TRP A 136 -7.31 13.70 -0.70
N PHE A 137 -8.01 13.63 -1.82
CA PHE A 137 -7.54 12.97 -3.02
C PHE A 137 -7.19 13.99 -4.09
N ASN A 138 -5.93 14.00 -4.54
CA ASN A 138 -5.51 14.81 -5.69
C ASN A 138 -5.78 14.06 -7.00
N ASP A 139 -5.70 14.78 -8.14
CA ASP A 139 -5.94 14.18 -9.45
C ASP A 139 -5.02 13.00 -9.76
N PRO A 140 -3.70 13.03 -9.44
CA PRO A 140 -2.83 11.86 -9.60
C PRO A 140 -3.29 10.62 -8.84
N TYR A 141 -3.79 10.78 -7.60
CA TYR A 141 -4.32 9.67 -6.80
C TYR A 141 -5.53 9.03 -7.48
N ILE A 142 -6.51 9.86 -7.87
CA ILE A 142 -7.73 9.37 -8.55
C ILE A 142 -7.37 8.67 -9.86
N GLU A 143 -6.48 9.24 -10.67
CA GLU A 143 -6.06 8.67 -11.95
C GLU A 143 -5.31 7.34 -11.77
N LEU A 144 -4.43 7.22 -10.76
CA LEU A 144 -3.69 5.98 -10.51
C LEU A 144 -4.64 4.82 -10.17
N PHE A 145 -5.58 5.03 -9.25
CA PHE A 145 -6.53 3.99 -8.84
C PHE A 145 -7.55 3.68 -9.95
N ASP A 146 -8.00 4.66 -10.74
CA ASP A 146 -8.84 4.42 -11.91
C ASP A 146 -8.12 3.57 -12.98
N ARG A 147 -6.85 3.82 -13.24
CA ARG A 147 -6.03 2.99 -14.13
C ARG A 147 -5.83 1.58 -13.58
N ASN A 148 -5.56 1.43 -12.28
CA ASN A 148 -5.47 0.12 -11.64
C ASN A 148 -6.77 -0.67 -11.85
N ARG A 149 -7.91 -0.08 -11.48
CA ARG A 149 -9.22 -0.69 -11.67
C ARG A 149 -9.46 -1.13 -13.11
N LYS A 150 -9.17 -0.26 -14.09
CA LYS A 150 -9.32 -0.59 -15.51
C LYS A 150 -8.43 -1.77 -15.93
N ALA A 151 -7.18 -1.82 -15.45
CA ALA A 151 -6.26 -2.92 -15.76
C ALA A 151 -6.75 -4.25 -15.18
N GLN A 152 -7.26 -4.25 -13.94
CA GLN A 152 -7.82 -5.45 -13.31
C GLN A 152 -9.09 -5.94 -14.03
N PHE A 153 -10.06 -5.05 -14.28
CA PHE A 153 -11.31 -5.42 -14.92
C PHE A 153 -11.14 -5.79 -16.40
N ARG A 154 -10.08 -5.31 -17.06
CA ARG A 154 -9.72 -5.73 -18.41
C ARG A 154 -9.52 -7.23 -18.51
N LEU A 155 -9.05 -7.90 -17.49
CA LEU A 155 -8.84 -9.36 -17.45
C LEU A 155 -10.14 -10.14 -17.66
N LEU A 156 -11.30 -9.61 -17.21
CA LEU A 156 -12.60 -10.27 -17.42
C LEU A 156 -13.09 -10.20 -18.87
N GLU A 157 -12.58 -9.22 -19.65
CA GLU A 157 -12.93 -9.04 -21.05
C GLU A 157 -11.94 -9.73 -21.98
N GLU A 158 -10.65 -9.61 -21.66
CA GLU A 158 -9.55 -10.08 -22.52
C GLU A 158 -8.38 -10.55 -21.64
N ASP A 159 -8.43 -11.83 -21.26
CA ASP A 159 -7.39 -12.49 -20.47
C ASP A 159 -6.24 -12.94 -21.38
N THR A 160 -5.24 -12.08 -21.52
CA THR A 160 -3.99 -12.37 -22.25
C THR A 160 -2.79 -12.24 -21.30
N PRO A 161 -1.64 -12.93 -21.61
CA PRO A 161 -0.43 -12.80 -20.82
C PRO A 161 0.03 -11.33 -20.64
N GLU A 162 -0.13 -10.50 -21.69
CA GLU A 162 0.23 -9.08 -21.68
C GLU A 162 -0.71 -8.27 -20.76
N ASN A 163 -2.02 -8.56 -20.76
CA ASN A 163 -2.96 -7.89 -19.88
C ASN A 163 -2.77 -8.33 -18.42
N ARG A 164 -2.45 -9.61 -18.19
CA ARG A 164 -2.04 -10.08 -16.84
C ARG A 164 -0.78 -9.37 -16.38
N ALA A 165 0.24 -9.20 -17.22
CA ALA A 165 1.45 -8.45 -16.88
C ALA A 165 1.12 -7.00 -16.49
N ARG A 166 0.29 -6.29 -17.28
CA ARG A 166 -0.15 -4.93 -16.93
C ARG A 166 -0.90 -4.87 -15.60
N ALA A 167 -1.80 -5.80 -15.34
CA ALA A 167 -2.54 -5.85 -14.07
C ALA A 167 -1.60 -6.01 -12.87
N TYR A 168 -0.59 -6.89 -12.94
CA TYR A 168 0.44 -7.01 -11.91
C TYR A 168 1.31 -5.75 -11.80
N CYS A 169 1.63 -5.07 -12.90
CA CYS A 169 2.39 -3.81 -12.87
C CYS A 169 1.61 -2.69 -12.18
N HIS A 170 0.32 -2.55 -12.49
CA HIS A 170 -0.51 -1.52 -11.86
C HIS A 170 -0.62 -1.73 -10.36
N TYR A 171 -0.98 -2.92 -9.94
CA TYR A 171 -1.27 -3.21 -8.54
C TYR A 171 0.01 -3.53 -7.75
N HIS A 172 0.57 -4.73 -7.93
CA HIS A 172 1.64 -5.25 -7.07
C HIS A 172 2.96 -4.48 -7.18
N LEU A 173 3.29 -3.93 -8.36
CA LEU A 173 4.52 -3.16 -8.51
C LEU A 173 4.34 -1.69 -8.18
N THR A 174 3.27 -1.07 -8.67
CA THR A 174 3.12 0.39 -8.56
C THR A 174 2.36 0.77 -7.30
N VAL A 175 1.14 0.26 -7.08
CA VAL A 175 0.34 0.64 -5.91
C VAL A 175 1.00 0.11 -4.64
N GLU A 176 1.28 -1.19 -4.54
CA GLU A 176 1.89 -1.76 -3.33
C GLU A 176 3.41 -1.59 -3.30
N GLY A 177 4.10 -1.93 -4.40
CA GLY A 177 5.56 -2.02 -4.42
C GLY A 177 6.28 -0.68 -4.42
N ILE A 178 5.64 0.42 -4.87
CA ILE A 178 6.24 1.75 -4.93
C ILE A 178 5.46 2.73 -4.07
N LEU A 179 4.17 2.99 -4.36
CA LEU A 179 3.41 4.02 -3.68
C LEU A 179 3.21 3.68 -2.19
N ALA A 180 2.68 2.50 -1.87
CA ALA A 180 2.42 2.11 -0.48
C ALA A 180 3.72 2.02 0.33
N GLN A 181 4.79 1.42 -0.22
CA GLN A 181 6.10 1.38 0.45
C GLN A 181 6.64 2.79 0.74
N THR A 182 6.50 3.72 -0.20
CA THR A 182 6.89 5.12 0.01
C THR A 182 6.06 5.77 1.10
N GLY A 183 4.75 5.51 1.11
CA GLY A 183 3.85 6.01 2.14
C GLY A 183 4.15 5.42 3.52
N TYR A 184 4.46 4.11 3.62
CA TYR A 184 4.86 3.48 4.90
C TYR A 184 6.13 4.11 5.46
N TYR A 185 7.14 4.33 4.60
CA TYR A 185 8.35 5.04 4.99
C TYR A 185 8.02 6.44 5.53
N GLY A 186 7.20 7.22 4.81
CA GLY A 186 6.79 8.55 5.22
C GLY A 186 6.06 8.57 6.57
N MET A 187 5.02 7.74 6.71
CA MET A 187 4.18 7.72 7.92
C MET A 187 4.92 7.18 9.14
N GLN A 188 5.70 6.10 8.99
CA GLN A 188 6.44 5.52 10.11
C GLN A 188 7.57 6.43 10.59
N THR A 189 8.28 7.10 9.68
CA THR A 189 9.32 8.06 10.04
C THR A 189 8.71 9.32 10.69
N SER A 190 7.64 9.89 10.12
CA SER A 190 7.03 11.12 10.64
C SER A 190 6.40 10.92 12.01
N TYR A 191 5.76 9.77 12.28
CA TYR A 191 5.01 9.52 13.50
C TYR A 191 5.68 8.52 14.46
N GLY A 192 6.91 8.10 14.15
CA GLY A 192 7.73 7.19 14.96
C GLY A 192 8.31 7.81 16.23
N GLY A 193 8.25 9.14 16.36
CA GLY A 193 8.78 9.87 17.52
C GLY A 193 10.20 10.40 17.30
N GLU A 194 10.66 10.49 16.05
CA GLU A 194 11.96 11.08 15.71
C GLU A 194 11.92 12.61 15.60
N PHE A 195 10.74 13.18 15.35
CA PHE A 195 10.52 14.61 15.18
C PHE A 195 9.74 15.18 16.36
N ASP A 196 10.35 16.09 17.12
CA ASP A 196 9.68 16.79 18.23
C ASP A 196 8.51 17.68 17.78
N GLU A 197 8.51 18.07 16.49
CA GLU A 197 7.49 18.91 15.85
C GLU A 197 6.28 18.11 15.34
N LEU A 198 6.29 16.79 15.47
CA LEU A 198 5.18 15.91 15.06
C LEU A 198 4.73 15.03 16.23
N PRO A 199 3.44 14.67 16.30
CA PRO A 199 2.96 13.79 17.37
C PRO A 199 3.51 12.36 17.21
N HIS A 200 3.93 11.74 18.30
CA HIS A 200 4.29 10.32 18.31
C HIS A 200 3.03 9.45 18.38
N LEU A 201 2.80 8.62 17.35
CA LEU A 201 1.60 7.80 17.17
C LEU A 201 1.93 6.30 17.15
N PRO A 202 2.22 5.68 18.31
CA PRO A 202 2.69 4.30 18.37
C PRO A 202 1.68 3.27 17.85
N GLY A 203 0.38 3.51 18.01
CA GLY A 203 -0.68 2.65 17.47
C GLY A 203 -0.72 2.68 15.95
N LEU A 204 -0.65 3.89 15.35
CA LEU A 204 -0.58 4.07 13.90
C LEU A 204 0.66 3.39 13.32
N VAL A 205 1.83 3.64 13.90
CA VAL A 205 3.11 3.03 13.50
C VAL A 205 3.06 1.50 13.62
N ARG A 206 2.44 0.98 14.68
CA ARG A 206 2.23 -0.46 14.85
C ARG A 206 1.35 -1.06 13.76
N GLY A 207 0.24 -0.38 13.40
CA GLY A 207 -0.63 -0.77 12.29
C GLY A 207 0.14 -0.82 10.99
N PHE A 208 0.82 0.25 10.63
CA PHE A 208 1.66 0.30 9.41
C PHE A 208 2.75 -0.79 9.39
N THR A 209 3.36 -1.11 10.52
CA THR A 209 4.35 -2.20 10.59
C THR A 209 3.73 -3.56 10.27
N LYS A 210 2.49 -3.80 10.72
CA LYS A 210 1.76 -5.04 10.44
C LYS A 210 1.33 -5.13 8.98
N ILE A 211 0.74 -4.06 8.44
CA ILE A 211 0.33 -3.95 7.05
C ILE A 211 1.56 -4.16 6.14
N ARG A 212 2.64 -3.42 6.35
CA ARG A 212 3.89 -3.54 5.60
C ARG A 212 4.45 -4.97 5.57
N SER A 213 4.33 -5.71 6.69
CA SER A 213 4.75 -7.12 6.74
C SER A 213 3.88 -8.02 5.86
N ASP A 214 2.60 -7.71 5.68
CA ASP A 214 1.71 -8.41 4.76
C ASP A 214 2.08 -8.09 3.30
N GLU A 215 2.35 -6.81 2.99
CA GLU A 215 2.69 -6.31 1.66
C GLU A 215 3.94 -6.95 1.04
N GLY A 216 4.89 -7.38 1.84
CA GLY A 216 6.06 -8.10 1.32
C GLY A 216 5.69 -9.39 0.58
N ARG A 217 4.62 -10.07 1.00
CA ARG A 217 4.09 -11.25 0.31
C ARG A 217 3.38 -10.87 -0.99
N HIS A 218 2.61 -9.79 -0.96
CA HIS A 218 1.85 -9.28 -2.09
C HIS A 218 2.80 -8.87 -3.23
N VAL A 219 3.75 -8.01 -2.93
CA VAL A 219 4.79 -7.57 -3.88
C VAL A 219 5.59 -8.76 -4.40
N GLY A 220 6.02 -9.67 -3.52
CA GLY A 220 6.75 -10.88 -3.89
C GLY A 220 5.96 -11.80 -4.82
N PHE A 221 4.65 -11.94 -4.60
CA PHE A 221 3.77 -12.68 -5.47
C PHE A 221 3.68 -12.04 -6.86
N GLY A 222 3.41 -10.73 -6.93
CA GLY A 222 3.36 -10.00 -8.20
C GLY A 222 4.65 -10.14 -9.00
N MET A 223 5.81 -9.97 -8.36
CA MET A 223 7.12 -10.16 -8.99
C MET A 223 7.30 -11.59 -9.53
N ASN A 224 6.88 -12.60 -8.76
CA ASN A 224 6.95 -13.99 -9.17
C ASN A 224 6.07 -14.28 -10.39
N GLN A 225 4.87 -13.71 -10.44
CA GLN A 225 3.97 -13.87 -11.59
C GLN A 225 4.55 -13.19 -12.83
N LEU A 226 5.10 -11.98 -12.70
CA LEU A 226 5.76 -11.27 -13.82
C LEU A 226 6.96 -12.05 -14.35
N LYS A 227 7.81 -12.64 -13.49
CA LYS A 227 8.90 -13.51 -13.94
C LYS A 227 8.38 -14.76 -14.71
N LYS A 228 7.29 -15.39 -14.25
CA LYS A 228 6.64 -16.50 -14.97
C LYS A 228 6.13 -16.05 -16.35
N LEU A 229 5.53 -14.85 -16.45
CA LEU A 229 5.03 -14.30 -17.70
C LEU A 229 6.16 -13.98 -18.68
N ILE A 230 7.26 -13.38 -18.24
CA ILE A 230 8.47 -13.16 -19.06
C ILE A 230 9.03 -14.49 -19.55
N ALA A 231 9.16 -15.48 -18.67
CA ALA A 231 9.61 -16.82 -19.07
C ALA A 231 8.65 -17.50 -20.06
N GLY A 232 7.36 -17.15 -20.00
CA GLY A 232 6.32 -17.59 -20.94
C GLY A 232 6.29 -16.83 -22.28
N GLY A 233 7.13 -15.80 -22.44
CA GLY A 233 7.30 -15.06 -23.71
C GLY A 233 6.68 -13.66 -23.74
N VAL A 234 6.21 -13.13 -22.62
CA VAL A 234 5.83 -11.72 -22.51
C VAL A 234 7.08 -10.85 -22.64
N ASP A 235 7.00 -9.83 -23.48
CA ASP A 235 8.10 -8.88 -23.68
C ASP A 235 8.32 -8.06 -22.39
N PRO A 236 9.53 -8.07 -21.80
CA PRO A 236 9.84 -7.24 -20.63
C PRO A 236 9.55 -5.75 -20.83
N ALA A 237 9.64 -5.23 -22.04
CA ALA A 237 9.32 -3.84 -22.35
C ALA A 237 7.88 -3.45 -21.96
N ILE A 238 6.93 -4.38 -21.99
CA ILE A 238 5.55 -4.13 -21.53
C ILE A 238 5.52 -3.77 -20.05
N ILE A 239 6.36 -4.42 -19.24
CA ILE A 239 6.44 -4.18 -17.79
C ILE A 239 7.09 -2.82 -17.55
N GLU A 240 8.25 -2.57 -18.19
CA GLU A 240 8.99 -1.30 -18.08
C GLU A 240 8.10 -0.12 -18.45
N GLU A 241 7.53 -0.14 -19.65
CA GLU A 241 6.66 0.92 -20.18
C GLU A 241 5.43 1.16 -19.25
N THR A 242 4.79 0.07 -18.75
CA THR A 242 3.62 0.21 -17.90
C THR A 242 3.95 0.91 -16.58
N VAL A 243 5.06 0.53 -15.94
CA VAL A 243 5.45 1.14 -14.66
C VAL A 243 5.96 2.57 -14.88
N GLU A 244 6.76 2.83 -15.92
CA GLU A 244 7.23 4.18 -16.26
C GLU A 244 6.08 5.17 -16.52
N GLU A 245 4.99 4.72 -17.15
CA GLU A 245 3.78 5.54 -17.36
C GLU A 245 3.06 5.91 -16.04
N LEU A 246 3.25 5.13 -14.98
CA LEU A 246 2.59 5.34 -13.67
C LEU A 246 3.44 6.14 -12.69
N LEU A 247 4.76 6.16 -12.85
CA LEU A 247 5.68 6.88 -11.94
C LEU A 247 5.33 8.36 -11.75
N PRO A 248 4.96 9.15 -12.79
CA PRO A 248 4.55 10.55 -12.59
C PRO A 248 3.32 10.71 -11.71
N LEU A 249 2.42 9.72 -11.69
CA LEU A 249 1.26 9.73 -10.80
C LEU A 249 1.69 9.46 -9.36
N VAL A 250 2.57 8.49 -9.13
CA VAL A 250 3.16 8.22 -7.80
C VAL A 250 3.86 9.49 -7.29
N GLN A 251 4.69 10.12 -8.10
CA GLN A 251 5.36 11.38 -7.75
C GLN A 251 4.34 12.47 -7.37
N GLY A 252 3.32 12.68 -8.18
CA GLY A 252 2.29 13.68 -7.89
C GLY A 252 1.45 13.39 -6.64
N ILE A 253 1.40 12.12 -6.18
CA ILE A 253 0.75 11.74 -4.91
C ILE A 253 1.67 12.03 -3.72
N THR A 254 2.95 11.71 -3.85
CA THR A 254 3.95 11.86 -2.77
C THR A 254 4.40 13.32 -2.57
N GLU A 255 4.35 14.14 -3.61
CA GLU A 255 4.65 15.57 -3.60
C GLU A 255 3.39 16.43 -3.44
N ASP A 256 2.33 15.92 -2.81
CA ASP A 256 1.08 16.66 -2.59
C ASP A 256 1.24 17.71 -1.49
N GLU A 257 1.49 18.95 -1.92
CA GLU A 257 1.74 20.10 -1.02
C GLU A 257 0.47 20.80 -0.52
N ARG A 258 -0.74 20.33 -0.88
CA ARG A 258 -2.02 21.03 -0.55
C ARG A 258 -2.27 21.21 0.95
N PHE A 259 -1.62 20.44 1.78
CA PHE A 259 -1.72 20.46 3.24
C PHE A 259 -0.38 20.79 3.91
N GLN A 260 0.58 21.30 3.14
CA GLN A 260 1.87 21.77 3.63
C GLN A 260 1.86 23.28 3.84
N PRO A 261 2.63 23.83 4.77
CA PRO A 261 2.86 25.28 4.84
C PRO A 261 3.39 25.83 3.52
N ASP A 262 2.94 27.04 3.15
CA ASP A 262 3.42 27.77 1.96
C ASP A 262 4.92 28.08 2.05
N ASP A 263 5.42 28.38 3.25
CA ASP A 263 6.84 28.60 3.50
C ASP A 263 7.56 27.27 3.73
N PRO A 264 8.50 26.88 2.87
CA PRO A 264 9.26 25.63 3.04
C PRO A 264 10.02 25.55 4.38
N ASP A 265 10.44 26.69 4.95
CA ASP A 265 11.14 26.72 6.24
C ASP A 265 10.22 26.40 7.45
N GLU A 266 8.91 26.42 7.24
CA GLU A 266 7.90 26.03 8.25
C GLU A 266 7.45 24.56 8.12
N ARG A 267 7.90 23.84 7.08
CA ARG A 267 7.58 22.42 6.88
C ARG A 267 8.33 21.58 7.89
N VAL A 268 7.64 20.60 8.45
CA VAL A 268 8.19 19.69 9.48
C VAL A 268 8.21 18.25 8.98
N GLY A 269 9.08 17.45 9.56
CA GLY A 269 9.22 16.03 9.22
C GLY A 269 10.28 15.76 8.14
N LEU A 270 9.95 14.91 7.18
CA LEU A 270 10.91 14.53 6.11
C LEU A 270 11.23 15.68 5.17
N GLU A 271 12.50 15.77 4.77
CA GLU A 271 12.96 16.78 3.80
C GLU A 271 12.22 16.66 2.45
N ASP A 272 11.99 17.81 1.79
CA ASP A 272 11.35 17.88 0.48
C ASP A 272 12.06 16.96 -0.55
N GLY A 273 11.28 16.22 -1.33
CA GLY A 273 11.80 15.27 -2.32
C GLY A 273 12.30 13.93 -1.75
N ARG A 274 12.36 13.76 -0.44
CA ARG A 274 12.82 12.49 0.17
C ARG A 274 11.93 11.31 -0.20
N LEU A 275 10.62 11.50 -0.18
CA LEU A 275 9.66 10.45 -0.56
C LEU A 275 9.76 10.12 -2.05
N ALA A 276 9.93 11.12 -2.92
CA ALA A 276 10.09 10.90 -4.35
C ALA A 276 11.39 10.13 -4.65
N ALA A 277 12.50 10.47 -3.98
CA ALA A 277 13.76 9.73 -4.11
C ALA A 277 13.60 8.27 -3.68
N TYR A 278 12.95 8.02 -2.54
CA TYR A 278 12.65 6.66 -2.06
C TYR A 278 11.80 5.86 -3.06
N ALA A 279 10.78 6.49 -3.66
CA ALA A 279 9.95 5.86 -4.68
C ALA A 279 10.76 5.44 -5.92
N VAL A 280 11.69 6.30 -6.39
CA VAL A 280 12.57 6.01 -7.52
C VAL A 280 13.53 4.86 -7.21
N ASP A 281 14.10 4.81 -6.01
CA ASP A 281 14.99 3.72 -5.59
C ASP A 281 14.23 2.39 -5.55
N LYS A 282 13.04 2.35 -4.94
CA LYS A 282 12.18 1.16 -4.92
C LYS A 282 11.80 0.69 -6.33
N HIS A 283 11.44 1.62 -7.23
CA HIS A 283 11.19 1.29 -8.64
C HIS A 283 12.40 0.62 -9.29
N THR A 284 13.58 1.22 -9.15
CA THR A 284 14.82 0.73 -9.77
C THR A 284 15.14 -0.69 -9.31
N ASP A 285 15.06 -0.94 -8.00
CA ASP A 285 15.31 -2.24 -7.40
C ASP A 285 14.34 -3.31 -7.93
N ARG A 286 13.03 -2.99 -7.96
CA ARG A 286 12.00 -3.92 -8.45
C ARG A 286 12.21 -4.27 -9.92
N MET A 287 12.47 -3.28 -10.76
CA MET A 287 12.69 -3.51 -12.21
C MET A 287 13.93 -4.38 -12.44
N GLN A 288 15.03 -4.14 -11.74
CA GLN A 288 16.22 -4.98 -11.83
C GLN A 288 15.93 -6.43 -11.41
N GLN A 289 15.23 -6.63 -10.29
CA GLN A 289 14.89 -7.96 -9.77
C GLN A 289 13.97 -8.75 -10.72
N ILE A 290 13.08 -8.09 -11.46
CA ILE A 290 12.12 -8.74 -12.37
C ILE A 290 12.75 -9.02 -13.73
N THR A 291 13.48 -8.09 -14.29
CA THR A 291 14.05 -8.19 -15.67
C THR A 291 15.30 -9.05 -15.71
N ASP A 292 16.07 -9.14 -14.64
CA ASP A 292 17.19 -10.09 -14.55
C ASP A 292 16.67 -11.51 -14.30
N ALA A 293 16.76 -12.35 -15.34
CA ALA A 293 16.30 -13.75 -15.28
C ALA A 293 17.08 -14.59 -14.23
N THR A 294 18.28 -14.13 -13.80
CA THR A 294 19.13 -14.82 -12.82
C THR A 294 18.94 -14.31 -11.39
N ALA A 295 18.33 -13.14 -11.21
CA ALA A 295 18.06 -12.58 -9.89
C ALA A 295 16.97 -13.39 -9.18
N ASP A 296 17.20 -13.71 -7.92
CA ASP A 296 16.16 -14.23 -7.04
C ASP A 296 15.26 -13.09 -6.57
N ILE A 297 13.98 -13.40 -6.33
CA ILE A 297 13.09 -12.47 -5.64
C ILE A 297 13.50 -12.48 -4.17
N PRO A 298 13.74 -11.32 -3.55
CA PRO A 298 14.13 -11.21 -2.15
C PRO A 298 13.10 -11.88 -1.21
N ASP A 299 13.51 -12.20 0.00
CA ASP A 299 12.60 -12.70 1.02
C ASP A 299 11.59 -11.61 1.44
N VAL A 300 10.47 -12.03 2.03
CA VAL A 300 9.35 -11.14 2.41
C VAL A 300 9.84 -9.95 3.26
N ASP A 301 10.69 -10.22 4.24
CA ASP A 301 11.18 -9.19 5.16
C ASP A 301 12.13 -8.18 4.45
N GLU A 302 12.91 -8.65 3.48
CA GLU A 302 13.77 -7.78 2.64
C GLU A 302 12.96 -6.89 1.69
N LEU A 303 11.83 -7.42 1.15
CA LEU A 303 10.96 -6.67 0.23
C LEU A 303 10.33 -5.44 0.87
N VAL A 304 10.16 -5.45 2.18
CA VAL A 304 9.49 -4.39 2.96
C VAL A 304 10.42 -3.64 3.91
N GLN A 305 11.72 -3.91 3.86
CA GLN A 305 12.69 -3.22 4.70
C GLN A 305 12.70 -1.71 4.37
N LEU A 306 12.59 -0.88 5.40
CA LEU A 306 12.75 0.56 5.31
C LEU A 306 14.22 0.95 5.58
N GLU A 307 14.60 2.14 5.12
CA GLU A 307 15.89 2.73 5.53
C GLU A 307 15.88 2.95 7.04
N GLY A 308 16.86 2.38 7.73
CA GLY A 308 17.00 2.51 9.19
C GLY A 308 16.44 1.35 10.01
N ASP A 309 15.91 0.31 9.38
CA ASP A 309 15.43 -0.92 10.06
C ASP A 309 16.58 -1.88 10.48
N ASP A 310 17.86 -1.44 10.61
CA ASP A 310 19.02 -2.26 11.01
C ASP A 310 19.05 -2.61 12.52
#